data_eafbb04085e01289c88c9b56ce305ad3
#
_entry.id   eafbb04085e01289c88c9b56ce305ad3
#
_cell.length_a   1.000
_cell.length_b   1.000
_cell.length_c   1.000
_cell.angle_alpha   90.00
_cell.angle_beta   90.00
_cell.angle_gamma   90.00
#
_symmetry.space_group_name_H-M   'P 1'
#
loop_
_entity.id
_entity.type
_entity.pdbx_description
1 polymer ?
#
loop_
_entity_poly.entity_id
_entity_poly.type
_entity_poly.pdbx_seq_one_letter_code
_entity_poly.pdbx_strand_id
1 'polypeptide(L)'
;MPRVNIRFLRWVSGKTTSYTHKKLKKGTYYKYNIVAFKYVNGVKVTLAASKKIHETTLGGKYGVAKAVKLNKSKVKIKKGKTFKIKASEIKKDKKIKRHRAICYESSNTKIATVNSKGKIKAKKKGKCTIYVYAQNGVYKTVKVTVK
;
A
#
# COMPACT_ATOMS: atom_id res chain seq x y z
N MET A 1 -0.72 10.96 12.65
CA MET A 1 -1.16 10.15 11.50
C MET A 1 -2.66 9.99 11.60
N PRO A 2 -3.46 10.18 10.55
CA PRO A 2 -4.88 9.88 10.62
C PRO A 2 -5.03 8.38 10.91
N ARG A 3 -5.82 8.05 11.93
CA ARG A 3 -6.17 6.67 12.27
C ARG A 3 -6.89 6.07 11.06
N VAL A 4 -6.31 5.08 10.44
CA VAL A 4 -7.00 4.28 9.41
C VAL A 4 -7.97 3.38 10.17
N ASN A 5 -9.24 3.74 10.17
CA ASN A 5 -10.29 2.84 10.66
C ASN A 5 -10.37 1.64 9.72
N ILE A 6 -9.78 0.54 10.14
CA ILE A 6 -9.95 -0.73 9.45
C ILE A 6 -11.35 -1.22 9.83
N ARG A 7 -12.27 -1.22 8.86
CA ARG A 7 -13.59 -1.81 9.00
C ARG A 7 -13.62 -3.14 8.27
N PHE A 8 -14.14 -4.16 8.93
CA PHE A 8 -14.60 -5.35 8.24
C PHE A 8 -15.73 -4.93 7.28
N LEU A 9 -15.62 -5.28 6.01
CA LEU A 9 -16.58 -4.88 5.00
C LEU A 9 -17.65 -5.95 4.80
N ARG A 10 -17.26 -7.18 4.47
CA ARG A 10 -18.17 -8.30 4.21
C ARG A 10 -17.44 -9.64 4.20
N TRP A 11 -18.15 -10.68 4.61
CA TRP A 11 -17.80 -12.07 4.32
C TRP A 11 -18.30 -12.46 2.93
N VAL A 12 -17.48 -13.17 2.19
CA VAL A 12 -17.85 -13.74 0.89
C VAL A 12 -17.45 -15.21 0.86
N SER A 13 -18.19 -16.03 0.13
CA SER A 13 -17.85 -17.43 -0.07
C SER A 13 -16.49 -17.59 -0.72
N GLY A 14 -15.75 -18.66 -0.41
CA GLY A 14 -14.48 -18.99 -1.08
C GLY A 14 -14.59 -19.20 -2.61
N LYS A 15 -15.80 -19.39 -3.11
CA LYS A 15 -16.10 -19.47 -4.55
C LYS A 15 -16.32 -18.09 -5.20
N THR A 16 -16.44 -17.01 -4.39
CA THR A 16 -16.67 -15.65 -4.91
C THR A 16 -15.39 -15.06 -5.47
N THR A 17 -15.38 -14.72 -6.74
CA THR A 17 -14.22 -14.15 -7.45
C THR A 17 -14.26 -12.62 -7.55
N SER A 18 -15.40 -12.00 -7.27
CA SER A 18 -15.60 -10.54 -7.36
C SER A 18 -16.51 -10.01 -6.26
N TYR A 19 -16.29 -8.76 -5.88
CA TYR A 19 -17.14 -8.04 -4.95
C TYR A 19 -17.20 -6.56 -5.32
N THR A 20 -18.42 -6.00 -5.43
CA THR A 20 -18.63 -4.58 -5.73
C THR A 20 -19.00 -3.82 -4.46
N HIS A 21 -18.15 -2.90 -4.03
CA HIS A 21 -18.46 -1.97 -2.94
C HIS A 21 -19.18 -0.74 -3.48
N LYS A 22 -20.48 -0.63 -3.16
CA LYS A 22 -21.37 0.47 -3.62
C LYS A 22 -21.45 1.59 -2.59
N LYS A 23 -22.09 2.72 -2.97
CA LYS A 23 -22.36 3.90 -2.12
C LYS A 23 -21.09 4.55 -1.52
N LEU A 24 -20.02 4.56 -2.27
CA LEU A 24 -18.78 5.22 -1.87
C LEU A 24 -18.91 6.74 -1.94
N LYS A 25 -18.31 7.45 -0.98
CA LYS A 25 -18.28 8.92 -0.97
C LYS A 25 -17.33 9.44 -2.05
N LYS A 26 -17.75 10.47 -2.80
CA LYS A 26 -16.92 11.17 -3.82
C LYS A 26 -15.61 11.68 -3.22
N GLY A 27 -14.52 11.62 -4.00
CA GLY A 27 -13.22 12.15 -3.62
C GLY A 27 -12.61 11.56 -2.35
N THR A 28 -13.03 10.35 -1.96
CA THR A 28 -12.59 9.68 -0.74
C THR A 28 -11.57 8.61 -1.06
N TYR A 29 -10.52 8.55 -0.26
CA TYR A 29 -9.49 7.53 -0.34
C TYR A 29 -9.93 6.28 0.42
N TYR A 30 -9.82 5.15 -0.26
CA TYR A 30 -10.12 3.82 0.28
C TYR A 30 -8.90 2.92 0.18
N LYS A 31 -8.82 1.98 1.10
CA LYS A 31 -7.77 0.97 1.16
C LYS A 31 -8.41 -0.38 1.47
N TYR A 32 -8.16 -1.35 0.61
CA TYR A 32 -8.73 -2.69 0.73
C TYR A 32 -7.64 -3.74 0.80
N ASN A 33 -7.97 -4.84 1.46
CA ASN A 33 -7.27 -6.11 1.31
C ASN A 33 -8.27 -7.25 1.42
N ILE A 34 -7.95 -8.38 0.81
CA ILE A 34 -8.70 -9.62 0.90
C ILE A 34 -7.92 -10.54 1.83
N VAL A 35 -8.63 -11.19 2.74
CA VAL A 35 -8.06 -12.15 3.69
C VAL A 35 -8.78 -13.47 3.52
N ALA A 36 -8.06 -14.52 3.12
CA ALA A 36 -8.53 -15.88 3.17
C ALA A 36 -8.32 -16.46 4.57
N PHE A 37 -9.31 -17.12 5.12
CA PHE A 37 -9.25 -17.71 6.44
C PHE A 37 -10.08 -18.98 6.52
N LYS A 38 -9.84 -19.79 7.57
CA LYS A 38 -10.67 -20.92 7.98
C LYS A 38 -10.87 -20.88 9.50
N TYR A 39 -11.85 -21.61 9.97
CA TYR A 39 -11.99 -21.90 11.41
C TYR A 39 -11.38 -23.27 11.69
N VAL A 40 -10.60 -23.36 12.78
CA VAL A 40 -10.05 -24.60 13.32
C VAL A 40 -10.40 -24.60 14.80
N ASN A 41 -11.18 -25.55 15.25
CA ASN A 41 -11.66 -25.63 16.64
C ASN A 41 -12.29 -24.29 17.14
N GLY A 42 -13.13 -23.68 16.31
CA GLY A 42 -13.77 -22.39 16.62
C GLY A 42 -12.86 -21.15 16.51
N VAL A 43 -11.55 -21.32 16.29
CA VAL A 43 -10.59 -20.22 16.18
C VAL A 43 -10.37 -19.85 14.70
N LYS A 44 -10.47 -18.56 14.41
CA LYS A 44 -10.20 -18.02 13.05
C LYS A 44 -8.71 -18.04 12.73
N VAL A 45 -8.32 -18.81 11.73
CA VAL A 45 -6.94 -18.92 11.23
C VAL A 45 -6.83 -18.26 9.87
N THR A 46 -5.99 -17.24 9.74
CA THR A 46 -5.69 -16.59 8.47
C THR A 46 -4.80 -17.48 7.63
N LEU A 47 -5.23 -17.82 6.42
CA LEU A 47 -4.47 -18.62 5.46
C LEU A 47 -3.60 -17.74 4.57
N ALA A 48 -4.17 -16.66 4.05
CA ALA A 48 -3.48 -15.70 3.19
C ALA A 48 -4.12 -14.32 3.27
N ALA A 49 -3.35 -13.30 2.93
CA ALA A 49 -3.84 -11.95 2.76
C ALA A 49 -3.26 -11.33 1.49
N SER A 50 -4.11 -10.67 0.70
CA SER A 50 -3.65 -9.94 -0.48
C SER A 50 -2.77 -8.75 -0.09
N LYS A 51 -1.97 -8.24 -1.05
CA LYS A 51 -1.44 -6.87 -0.93
C LYS A 51 -2.61 -5.91 -0.77
N LYS A 52 -2.36 -4.79 -0.12
CA LYS A 52 -3.37 -3.73 -0.01
C LYS A 52 -3.52 -3.00 -1.34
N ILE A 53 -4.75 -2.73 -1.71
CA ILE A 53 -5.13 -1.92 -2.86
C ILE A 53 -5.47 -0.53 -2.33
N HIS A 54 -4.91 0.48 -2.96
CA HIS A 54 -5.14 1.88 -2.65
C HIS A 54 -5.92 2.50 -3.80
N GLU A 55 -7.08 3.07 -3.52
CA GLU A 55 -7.90 3.68 -4.56
C GLU A 55 -8.62 4.93 -4.04
N THR A 56 -9.04 5.80 -4.93
CA THR A 56 -9.81 6.98 -4.60
C THR A 56 -10.97 7.15 -5.58
N THR A 57 -12.14 7.45 -5.06
CA THR A 57 -13.29 7.80 -5.88
C THR A 57 -13.07 9.14 -6.55
N LEU A 58 -13.64 9.33 -7.74
CA LEU A 58 -13.60 10.59 -8.49
C LEU A 58 -14.43 11.69 -7.81
N GLY A 59 -14.27 12.92 -8.28
CA GLY A 59 -15.12 14.05 -7.90
C GLY A 59 -14.83 14.63 -6.52
N GLY A 60 -13.59 14.87 -6.17
CA GLY A 60 -13.17 15.55 -4.94
C GLY A 60 -12.19 16.68 -5.20
N LYS A 61 -11.79 17.36 -4.12
CA LYS A 61 -10.82 18.47 -4.14
C LYS A 61 -9.35 18.04 -4.36
N TYR A 62 -9.08 16.73 -4.40
CA TYR A 62 -7.72 16.20 -4.57
C TYR A 62 -7.54 15.66 -5.98
N GLY A 63 -6.43 16.05 -6.60
CA GLY A 63 -5.99 15.49 -7.87
C GLY A 63 -5.50 14.05 -7.72
N VAL A 64 -5.44 13.36 -8.87
CA VAL A 64 -4.94 11.99 -8.99
C VAL A 64 -3.61 11.96 -9.74
N ALA A 65 -2.80 10.97 -9.46
CA ALA A 65 -1.54 10.75 -10.12
C ALA A 65 -1.72 10.00 -11.45
N LYS A 66 -0.92 10.36 -12.47
CA LYS A 66 -0.73 9.58 -13.68
C LYS A 66 0.32 8.48 -13.46
N ALA A 67 1.37 8.77 -12.69
CA ALA A 67 2.47 7.86 -12.40
C ALA A 67 3.17 8.22 -11.09
N VAL A 68 4.01 7.30 -10.59
CA VAL A 68 4.96 7.54 -9.50
C VAL A 68 6.39 7.49 -10.07
N LYS A 69 7.23 8.47 -9.74
CA LYS A 69 8.67 8.48 -9.99
C LYS A 69 9.43 8.04 -8.75
N LEU A 70 10.51 7.29 -8.92
CA LEU A 70 11.40 6.83 -7.85
C LEU A 70 12.86 7.13 -8.18
N ASN A 71 13.67 7.39 -7.16
CA ASN A 71 15.12 7.52 -7.32
C ASN A 71 15.82 6.17 -7.51
N LYS A 72 15.25 5.08 -7.00
CA LYS A 72 15.79 3.70 -7.12
C LYS A 72 14.65 2.69 -7.14
N SER A 73 14.78 1.66 -8.00
CA SER A 73 13.86 0.51 -8.06
C SER A 73 14.41 -0.75 -7.37
N LYS A 74 15.72 -0.77 -7.09
CA LYS A 74 16.41 -1.86 -6.38
C LYS A 74 17.40 -1.25 -5.39
N VAL A 75 17.45 -1.77 -4.16
CA VAL A 75 18.40 -1.34 -3.13
C VAL A 75 18.93 -2.54 -2.36
N LYS A 76 20.23 -2.49 -2.01
CA LYS A 76 20.88 -3.44 -1.11
C LYS A 76 21.24 -2.68 0.18
N ILE A 77 20.81 -3.17 1.34
CA ILE A 77 20.99 -2.49 2.63
C ILE A 77 21.57 -3.48 3.62
N LYS A 78 22.62 -3.11 4.36
CA LYS A 78 23.13 -3.92 5.48
C LYS A 78 22.11 -3.95 6.62
N LYS A 79 21.96 -5.08 7.34
CA LYS A 79 21.10 -5.21 8.54
C LYS A 79 21.35 -4.02 9.50
N GLY A 80 20.30 -3.47 10.08
CA GLY A 80 20.33 -2.31 10.98
C GLY A 80 20.42 -0.95 10.28
N LYS A 81 20.87 -0.87 9.03
CA LYS A 81 21.03 0.38 8.28
C LYS A 81 19.70 0.82 7.64
N THR A 82 19.68 2.05 7.20
CA THR A 82 18.49 2.68 6.58
C THR A 82 18.79 3.17 5.17
N PHE A 83 17.73 3.29 4.37
CA PHE A 83 17.78 3.89 3.03
C PHE A 83 16.56 4.79 2.82
N LYS A 84 16.76 5.93 2.20
CA LYS A 84 15.67 6.89 1.87
C LYS A 84 15.24 6.73 0.43
N ILE A 85 13.99 6.28 0.23
CA ILE A 85 13.32 6.38 -1.06
C ILE A 85 12.93 7.84 -1.27
N LYS A 86 13.37 8.44 -2.40
CA LYS A 86 12.82 9.69 -2.90
C LYS A 86 11.77 9.32 -3.95
N ALA A 87 10.51 9.68 -3.66
CA ALA A 87 9.39 9.42 -4.54
C ALA A 87 8.60 10.71 -4.78
N SER A 88 8.11 10.87 -6.00
CA SER A 88 7.20 11.94 -6.38
C SER A 88 6.13 11.41 -7.31
N GLU A 89 4.98 12.07 -7.36
CA GLU A 89 3.95 11.76 -8.34
C GLU A 89 4.11 12.59 -9.62
N ILE A 90 3.66 12.03 -10.73
CA ILE A 90 3.34 12.78 -11.94
C ILE A 90 1.84 13.04 -11.89
N LYS A 91 1.44 14.28 -11.81
CA LYS A 91 0.03 14.69 -11.73
C LYS A 91 -0.69 14.38 -13.06
N LYS A 92 -1.92 13.85 -12.98
CA LYS A 92 -2.77 13.65 -14.16
C LYS A 92 -3.28 15.00 -14.66
N ASP A 93 -3.71 15.88 -13.75
CA ASP A 93 -4.11 17.26 -14.03
C ASP A 93 -3.23 18.23 -13.23
N LYS A 94 -2.48 19.07 -13.94
CA LYS A 94 -1.57 20.07 -13.33
C LYS A 94 -2.31 21.24 -12.69
N LYS A 95 -3.56 21.52 -13.10
CA LYS A 95 -4.40 22.61 -12.56
C LYS A 95 -4.82 22.32 -11.12
N ILE A 96 -5.01 21.05 -10.77
CA ILE A 96 -5.37 20.65 -9.40
C ILE A 96 -4.11 20.68 -8.53
N LYS A 97 -4.01 21.66 -7.65
CA LYS A 97 -2.83 21.87 -6.79
C LYS A 97 -2.76 20.88 -5.63
N ARG A 98 -3.92 20.52 -5.04
CA ARG A 98 -3.99 19.63 -3.86
C ARG A 98 -3.88 18.18 -4.26
N HIS A 99 -2.90 17.48 -3.69
CA HIS A 99 -2.68 16.04 -3.88
C HIS A 99 -2.50 15.34 -2.54
N ARG A 100 -2.86 14.07 -2.48
CA ARG A 100 -2.63 13.26 -1.29
C ARG A 100 -1.17 12.80 -1.25
N ALA A 101 -0.63 12.67 -0.04
CA ALA A 101 0.74 12.20 0.14
C ALA A 101 0.93 10.77 -0.40
N ILE A 102 2.12 10.50 -0.92
CA ILE A 102 2.55 9.15 -1.31
C ILE A 102 2.57 8.25 -0.07
N CYS A 103 2.10 7.03 -0.22
CA CYS A 103 2.10 6.00 0.81
C CYS A 103 3.14 4.93 0.51
N TYR A 104 3.68 4.33 1.57
CA TYR A 104 4.70 3.30 1.49
C TYR A 104 4.28 2.08 2.29
N GLU A 105 4.45 0.88 1.73
CA GLU A 105 4.17 -0.38 2.41
C GLU A 105 5.24 -1.42 2.12
N SER A 106 5.58 -2.22 3.13
CA SER A 106 6.48 -3.36 2.97
C SER A 106 5.69 -4.65 2.79
N SER A 107 6.11 -5.49 1.84
CA SER A 107 5.57 -6.84 1.68
C SER A 107 5.96 -7.77 2.83
N ASN A 108 7.04 -7.43 3.57
CA ASN A 108 7.50 -8.21 4.72
C ASN A 108 8.20 -7.30 5.75
N THR A 109 7.45 -6.91 6.77
CA THR A 109 7.94 -6.03 7.84
C THR A 109 8.94 -6.69 8.79
N LYS A 110 9.07 -8.02 8.75
CA LYS A 110 10.11 -8.75 9.47
C LYS A 110 11.49 -8.55 8.82
N ILE A 111 11.55 -8.38 7.48
CA ILE A 111 12.79 -8.15 6.73
C ILE A 111 13.14 -6.67 6.70
N ALA A 112 12.20 -5.81 6.30
CA ALA A 112 12.40 -4.37 6.32
C ALA A 112 11.07 -3.63 6.53
N THR A 113 11.11 -2.54 7.28
CA THR A 113 10.00 -1.61 7.45
C THR A 113 10.24 -0.35 6.63
N VAL A 114 9.17 0.39 6.36
CA VAL A 114 9.23 1.71 5.73
C VAL A 114 8.28 2.65 6.47
N ASN A 115 8.67 3.90 6.67
CA ASN A 115 7.80 4.90 7.27
C ASN A 115 7.11 5.78 6.21
N SER A 116 6.20 6.67 6.66
CA SER A 116 5.46 7.60 5.79
C SER A 116 6.34 8.59 5.02
N LYS A 117 7.59 8.79 5.44
CA LYS A 117 8.57 9.63 4.76
C LYS A 117 9.45 8.84 3.77
N GLY A 118 9.17 7.55 3.53
CA GLY A 118 9.92 6.69 2.62
C GLY A 118 11.28 6.22 3.17
N LYS A 119 11.54 6.31 4.49
CA LYS A 119 12.75 5.79 5.11
C LYS A 119 12.58 4.29 5.40
N ILE A 120 13.34 3.46 4.70
CA ILE A 120 13.43 2.01 4.92
C ILE A 120 14.38 1.75 6.09
N LYS A 121 14.02 0.82 6.98
CA LYS A 121 14.91 0.25 8.00
C LYS A 121 15.05 -1.24 7.76
N ALA A 122 16.28 -1.70 7.49
CA ALA A 122 16.61 -3.10 7.31
C ALA A 122 16.67 -3.82 8.67
N LYS A 123 15.88 -4.89 8.85
CA LYS A 123 15.75 -5.61 10.13
C LYS A 123 16.40 -6.98 10.15
N LYS A 124 16.15 -7.77 9.11
CA LYS A 124 16.64 -9.16 9.02
C LYS A 124 17.11 -9.44 7.59
N LYS A 125 18.16 -10.26 7.45
CA LYS A 125 18.65 -10.74 6.14
C LYS A 125 17.51 -11.37 5.34
N GLY A 126 17.44 -11.03 4.04
CA GLY A 126 16.38 -11.54 3.14
C GLY A 126 15.98 -10.52 2.09
N LYS A 127 14.91 -10.82 1.35
CA LYS A 127 14.37 -10.00 0.28
C LYS A 127 12.93 -9.62 0.58
N CYS A 128 12.56 -8.37 0.31
CA CYS A 128 11.17 -7.90 0.35
C CYS A 128 10.97 -6.81 -0.70
N THR A 129 9.71 -6.45 -0.92
CA THR A 129 9.31 -5.38 -1.83
C THR A 129 8.69 -4.24 -1.05
N ILE A 130 9.13 -3.02 -1.29
CA ILE A 130 8.43 -1.83 -0.82
C ILE A 130 7.54 -1.34 -1.95
N TYR A 131 6.25 -1.24 -1.68
CA TYR A 131 5.27 -0.62 -2.56
C TYR A 131 5.20 0.88 -2.26
N VAL A 132 5.21 1.68 -3.29
CA VAL A 132 5.13 3.15 -3.23
C VAL A 132 3.92 3.58 -4.02
N TYR A 133 2.85 3.99 -3.32
CA TYR A 133 1.54 4.29 -3.90
C TYR A 133 1.28 5.79 -3.98
N ALA A 134 0.83 6.26 -5.14
CA ALA A 134 -0.10 7.37 -5.19
C ALA A 134 -1.50 6.86 -4.78
N GLN A 135 -2.28 7.66 -4.05
CA GLN A 135 -3.51 7.19 -3.41
C GLN A 135 -4.71 6.95 -4.37
N ASN A 136 -4.45 6.80 -5.64
CA ASN A 136 -5.44 6.44 -6.69
C ASN A 136 -5.02 5.14 -7.41
N GLY A 137 -4.44 4.19 -6.70
CA GLY A 137 -4.08 2.89 -7.24
C GLY A 137 -2.76 2.82 -8.01
N VAL A 138 -2.27 3.95 -8.52
CA VAL A 138 -1.01 4.01 -9.25
C VAL A 138 0.16 3.78 -8.30
N TYR A 139 1.06 2.85 -8.61
CA TYR A 139 2.20 2.54 -7.75
C TYR A 139 3.46 2.14 -8.53
N LYS A 140 4.58 2.19 -7.83
CA LYS A 140 5.87 1.61 -8.21
C LYS A 140 6.41 0.76 -7.07
N THR A 141 7.36 -0.09 -7.37
CA THR A 141 7.99 -0.98 -6.39
C THR A 141 9.47 -0.74 -6.26
N VAL A 142 10.00 -0.96 -5.05
CA VAL A 142 11.44 -1.02 -4.78
C VAL A 142 11.76 -2.41 -4.24
N LYS A 143 12.57 -3.17 -4.98
CA LYS A 143 13.09 -4.47 -4.52
C LYS A 143 14.21 -4.22 -3.49
N VAL A 144 14.02 -4.71 -2.27
CA VAL A 144 14.97 -4.55 -1.16
C VAL A 144 15.65 -5.89 -0.88
N THR A 145 16.97 -5.88 -0.86
CA THR A 145 17.79 -7.00 -0.38
C THR A 145 18.53 -6.54 0.87
N VAL A 146 18.26 -7.21 2.00
CA VAL A 146 19.00 -7.01 3.25
C VAL A 146 20.10 -8.05 3.34
N LYS A 147 21.34 -7.59 3.50
CA LYS A 147 22.54 -8.41 3.67
C LYS A 147 22.92 -8.50 5.15
#